data_3eefdb8ea952ee563f94088c98ec9a24
#
_entry.id   3eefdb8ea952ee563f94088c98ec9a24
#
_cell.length_a   1.000
_cell.length_b   1.000
_cell.length_c   1.000
_cell.angle_alpha   90.00
_cell.angle_beta   90.00
_cell.angle_gamma   90.00
#
_symmetry.space_group_name_H-M   'P 1'
#
loop_
_entity.id
_entity.type
_entity.pdbx_description
1 polymer ?
#
loop_
_entity_poly.entity_id
_entity_poly.type
_entity_poly.pdbx_seq_one_letter_code
_entity_poly.pdbx_strand_id
1 'polypeptide(L)'
;NYHPYEVQFILIDYKGGGLALAFENRETGIKIPHLVGTITNLDVSEMNRTLVSLKSELQRRQRIFNETRNNLGESTVDIYKYQKFYREGKVSEPMSHLFVISDEFAELKDQQPDFMDELISTARIGRSLGVHLILATQKPSGVVNEQIWSNTRFRVCLRVQGDEDSVEMLKRTDASTIKETGRFYLQVGNDEIFELGQSGWAGALYNPVDKITKKVDDNLDFIDNCGNVIKVINDNIKKNDANNYGEQLTNIVKYLYDIANREKIKFNSLWLPSLP
;
A
#
# COMPACT_ATOMS: atom_id res chain seq x y z
N ASN A 1 2.66 12.32 1.63
CA ASN A 1 2.23 13.09 2.80
C ASN A 1 2.96 12.67 4.09
N TYR A 2 3.62 11.50 4.10
CA TYR A 2 4.37 11.01 5.25
C TYR A 2 5.82 10.81 4.87
N HIS A 3 6.71 11.10 5.81
CA HIS A 3 8.14 10.91 5.63
C HIS A 3 8.51 9.41 5.80
N PRO A 4 9.59 8.88 5.17
CA PRO A 4 10.07 7.51 5.40
C PRO A 4 10.39 7.17 6.86
N TYR A 5 10.61 8.19 7.69
CA TYR A 5 10.77 8.03 9.15
C TYR A 5 9.45 7.87 9.90
N GLU A 6 8.31 8.15 9.25
CA GLU A 6 6.98 8.00 9.82
C GLU A 6 6.28 6.73 9.35
N VAL A 7 6.48 6.34 8.07
CA VAL A 7 5.84 5.18 7.44
C VAL A 7 6.83 4.43 6.58
N GLN A 8 6.84 3.11 6.70
CA GLN A 8 7.65 2.20 5.91
C GLN A 8 6.83 0.97 5.47
N PHE A 9 7.26 0.32 4.37
CA PHE A 9 6.56 -0.81 3.78
C PHE A 9 7.49 -2.00 3.58
N ILE A 10 6.94 -3.20 3.79
CA ILE A 10 7.44 -4.47 3.31
C ILE A 10 6.39 -5.03 2.37
N LEU A 11 6.80 -5.45 1.17
CA LEU A 11 5.91 -6.05 0.19
C LEU A 11 6.23 -7.55 0.07
N ILE A 12 5.21 -8.39 0.23
CA ILE A 12 5.26 -9.83 0.02
C ILE A 12 4.38 -10.12 -1.19
N ASP A 13 5.00 -10.43 -2.31
CA ASP A 13 4.33 -10.65 -3.59
C ASP A 13 4.53 -12.09 -4.05
N TYR A 14 3.47 -12.87 -3.94
CA TYR A 14 3.50 -14.29 -4.25
C TYR A 14 3.48 -14.59 -5.76
N LYS A 15 2.86 -13.73 -6.57
CA LYS A 15 2.57 -14.01 -7.99
C LYS A 15 3.61 -13.48 -8.98
N GLY A 16 4.85 -13.30 -8.57
CA GLY A 16 5.94 -12.99 -9.51
C GLY A 16 6.38 -11.54 -9.56
N GLY A 17 6.14 -10.78 -8.52
CA GLY A 17 6.79 -9.50 -8.31
C GLY A 17 6.08 -8.30 -8.93
N GLY A 18 4.87 -8.43 -9.45
CA GLY A 18 4.13 -7.31 -10.06
C GLY A 18 3.89 -6.15 -9.10
N LEU A 19 3.53 -6.45 -7.85
CA LEU A 19 3.37 -5.44 -6.80
C LEU A 19 4.71 -4.78 -6.46
N ALA A 20 5.77 -5.58 -6.30
CA ALA A 20 7.10 -5.07 -5.96
C ALA A 20 7.67 -4.20 -7.07
N LEU A 21 7.55 -4.64 -8.34
CA LEU A 21 8.04 -3.92 -9.52
C LEU A 21 7.38 -2.55 -9.73
N ALA A 22 6.16 -2.36 -9.22
CA ALA A 22 5.50 -1.06 -9.25
C ALA A 22 6.21 0.01 -8.40
N PHE A 23 6.95 -0.40 -7.37
CA PHE A 23 7.62 0.50 -6.42
C PHE A 23 9.15 0.40 -6.42
N GLU A 24 9.70 -0.58 -7.10
CA GLU A 24 11.14 -0.84 -7.18
C GLU A 24 11.52 -1.29 -8.60
N ASN A 25 12.49 -0.62 -9.19
CA ASN A 25 13.13 -1.07 -10.43
C ASN A 25 14.52 -1.61 -10.10
N ARG A 26 14.67 -2.93 -10.17
CA ARG A 26 15.92 -3.62 -9.79
C ARG A 26 17.08 -3.35 -10.75
N GLU A 27 16.80 -3.07 -12.02
CA GLU A 27 17.84 -2.78 -13.02
C GLU A 27 18.47 -1.40 -12.81
N THR A 28 17.65 -0.40 -12.46
CA THR A 28 18.10 0.97 -12.24
C THR A 28 18.40 1.29 -10.79
N GLY A 29 18.01 0.42 -9.84
CA GLY A 29 18.11 0.65 -8.41
C GLY A 29 17.13 1.73 -7.87
N ILE A 30 16.22 2.21 -8.70
CA ILE A 30 15.22 3.21 -8.31
C ILE A 30 14.13 2.52 -7.49
N LYS A 31 13.91 3.00 -6.27
CA LYS A 31 12.82 2.53 -5.40
C LYS A 31 12.26 3.66 -4.55
N ILE A 32 11.03 3.53 -4.09
CA ILE A 32 10.49 4.51 -3.14
C ILE A 32 11.26 4.44 -1.82
N PRO A 33 11.55 5.59 -1.18
CA PRO A 33 12.34 5.62 0.06
C PRO A 33 11.65 4.97 1.26
N HIS A 34 10.36 4.72 1.17
CA HIS A 34 9.55 4.06 2.20
C HIS A 34 9.66 2.53 2.16
N LEU A 35 10.20 1.94 1.08
CA LEU A 35 10.27 0.50 0.88
C LEU A 35 11.52 -0.05 1.56
N VAL A 36 11.34 -0.82 2.64
CA VAL A 36 12.43 -1.39 3.43
C VAL A 36 12.70 -2.86 3.13
N GLY A 37 11.81 -3.51 2.40
CA GLY A 37 12.01 -4.89 1.96
C GLY A 37 10.96 -5.35 0.97
N THR A 38 11.36 -6.27 0.09
CA THR A 38 10.50 -6.97 -0.86
C THR A 38 10.80 -8.46 -0.82
N ILE A 39 9.75 -9.27 -0.85
CA ILE A 39 9.83 -10.73 -0.95
C ILE A 39 9.06 -11.11 -2.19
N THR A 40 9.77 -11.55 -3.22
CA THR A 40 9.20 -11.95 -4.51
C THR A 40 9.50 -13.42 -4.84
N ASN A 41 10.36 -14.04 -4.06
CA ASN A 41 10.65 -15.46 -4.14
C ASN A 41 10.31 -16.12 -2.79
N LEU A 42 9.52 -17.18 -2.83
CA LEU A 42 9.04 -17.87 -1.65
C LEU A 42 9.87 -19.12 -1.33
N ASP A 43 11.17 -18.99 -1.52
CA ASP A 43 12.08 -19.98 -0.94
C ASP A 43 11.93 -19.97 0.59
N VAL A 44 11.78 -21.15 1.16
CA VAL A 44 11.61 -21.37 2.61
C VAL A 44 12.69 -20.66 3.41
N SER A 45 13.91 -20.57 2.87
CA SER A 45 15.03 -19.90 3.53
C SER A 45 14.84 -18.37 3.60
N GLU A 46 14.34 -17.72 2.54
CA GLU A 46 14.03 -16.28 2.52
C GLU A 46 12.87 -15.94 3.46
N MET A 47 11.86 -16.79 3.50
CA MET A 47 10.71 -16.61 4.38
C MET A 47 11.12 -16.71 5.86
N ASN A 48 11.91 -17.73 6.21
CA ASN A 48 12.44 -17.85 7.57
C ASN A 48 13.33 -16.66 7.96
N ARG A 49 14.17 -16.17 7.06
CA ARG A 49 14.96 -14.95 7.28
C ARG A 49 14.07 -13.74 7.54
N THR A 50 12.98 -13.61 6.79
CA THR A 50 12.01 -12.53 6.96
C THR A 50 11.34 -12.58 8.33
N LEU A 51 10.87 -13.74 8.77
CA LEU A 51 10.30 -13.89 10.10
C LEU A 51 11.30 -13.56 11.21
N VAL A 52 12.53 -14.04 11.09
CA VAL A 52 13.60 -13.72 12.05
C VAL A 52 13.85 -12.21 12.07
N SER A 53 13.90 -11.56 10.92
CA SER A 53 14.10 -10.12 10.82
C SER A 53 12.94 -9.33 11.41
N LEU A 54 11.69 -9.72 11.15
CA LEU A 54 10.50 -9.11 11.74
C LEU A 54 10.48 -9.27 13.27
N LYS A 55 10.77 -10.44 13.77
CA LYS A 55 10.87 -10.70 15.22
C LYS A 55 11.97 -9.85 15.86
N SER A 56 13.13 -9.78 15.23
CA SER A 56 14.25 -8.96 15.70
C SER A 56 13.86 -7.48 15.73
N GLU A 57 13.15 -7.00 14.71
CA GLU A 57 12.66 -5.60 14.68
C GLU A 57 11.64 -5.34 15.79
N LEU A 58 10.72 -6.27 16.06
CA LEU A 58 9.78 -6.13 17.18
C LEU A 58 10.52 -6.06 18.52
N GLN A 59 11.51 -6.92 18.72
CA GLN A 59 12.33 -6.90 19.95
C GLN A 59 13.11 -5.58 20.07
N ARG A 60 13.68 -5.07 18.97
CA ARG A 60 14.35 -3.77 18.94
C ARG A 60 13.39 -2.64 19.35
N ARG A 61 12.19 -2.59 18.76
CA ARG A 61 11.16 -1.61 19.08
C ARG A 61 10.74 -1.69 20.54
N GLN A 62 10.48 -2.89 21.04
CA GLN A 62 10.09 -3.12 22.42
C GLN A 62 11.15 -2.62 23.40
N ARG A 63 12.44 -2.90 23.11
CA ARG A 63 13.55 -2.41 23.93
C ARG A 63 13.61 -0.89 23.94
N ILE A 64 13.57 -0.24 22.77
CA ILE A 64 13.61 1.22 22.64
C ILE A 64 12.43 1.87 23.38
N PHE A 65 11.22 1.31 23.27
CA PHE A 65 10.04 1.86 23.96
C PHE A 65 10.14 1.69 25.48
N ASN A 66 10.70 0.57 25.96
CA ASN A 66 10.94 0.36 27.37
C ASN A 66 12.02 1.33 27.92
N GLU A 67 13.10 1.52 27.20
CA GLU A 67 14.15 2.51 27.53
C GLU A 67 13.58 3.93 27.57
N THR A 68 12.82 4.31 26.55
CA THR A 68 12.16 5.62 26.47
C THR A 68 11.17 5.82 27.63
N ARG A 69 10.39 4.80 27.96
CA ARG A 69 9.46 4.83 29.09
C ARG A 69 10.21 5.11 30.41
N ASN A 70 11.31 4.39 30.64
CA ASN A 70 12.08 4.54 31.87
C ASN A 70 12.78 5.91 31.94
N ASN A 71 13.37 6.37 30.84
CA ASN A 71 14.11 7.62 30.80
C ASN A 71 13.21 8.86 30.93
N LEU A 72 11.98 8.79 30.44
CA LEU A 72 11.03 9.91 30.48
C LEU A 72 10.02 9.80 31.64
N GLY A 73 10.09 8.74 32.45
CA GLY A 73 9.16 8.53 33.58
C GLY A 73 7.71 8.27 33.16
N GLU A 74 7.52 7.67 31.99
CA GLU A 74 6.19 7.44 31.42
C GLU A 74 5.59 6.10 31.91
N SER A 75 4.27 6.02 32.01
CA SER A 75 3.60 4.77 32.36
C SER A 75 3.62 3.76 31.21
N THR A 76 3.39 4.23 30.00
CA THR A 76 3.38 3.43 28.76
C THR A 76 3.92 4.25 27.60
N VAL A 77 4.57 3.59 26.64
CA VAL A 77 5.00 4.18 25.37
C VAL A 77 4.55 3.23 24.26
N ASP A 78 3.74 3.75 23.36
CA ASP A 78 3.36 3.13 22.09
C ASP A 78 3.99 3.91 20.92
N ILE A 79 3.75 3.45 19.69
CA ILE A 79 4.31 4.08 18.49
C ILE A 79 3.86 5.54 18.33
N TYR A 80 2.61 5.88 18.64
CA TYR A 80 2.09 7.24 18.50
C TYR A 80 2.75 8.19 19.49
N LYS A 81 2.89 7.75 20.73
CA LYS A 81 3.53 8.52 21.79
C LYS A 81 5.02 8.67 21.52
N TYR A 82 5.67 7.59 21.01
CA TYR A 82 7.06 7.64 20.63
C TYR A 82 7.32 8.63 19.49
N GLN A 83 6.51 8.60 18.41
CA GLN A 83 6.60 9.57 17.31
C GLN A 83 6.36 11.01 17.78
N LYS A 84 5.45 11.20 18.75
CA LYS A 84 5.27 12.52 19.38
C LYS A 84 6.55 12.97 20.08
N PHE A 85 7.19 12.10 20.86
CA PHE A 85 8.47 12.40 21.54
C PHE A 85 9.59 12.71 20.55
N TYR A 86 9.63 12.01 19.43
CA TYR A 86 10.60 12.31 18.36
C TYR A 86 10.38 13.72 17.79
N ARG A 87 9.14 14.09 17.48
CA ARG A 87 8.81 15.45 17.00
C ARG A 87 9.09 16.55 18.03
N GLU A 88 8.99 16.22 19.31
CA GLU A 88 9.35 17.13 20.42
C GLU A 88 10.84 17.16 20.74
N GLY A 89 11.68 16.39 20.05
CA GLY A 89 13.12 16.31 20.29
C GLY A 89 13.52 15.59 21.57
N LYS A 90 12.59 14.85 22.20
CA LYS A 90 12.85 14.08 23.45
C LYS A 90 13.57 12.76 23.19
N VAL A 91 13.50 12.25 21.99
CA VAL A 91 14.24 11.07 21.50
C VAL A 91 14.89 11.41 20.18
N SER A 92 16.06 10.83 19.92
CA SER A 92 16.90 11.14 18.74
C SER A 92 16.67 10.22 17.55
N GLU A 93 16.20 9.00 17.80
CA GLU A 93 15.98 8.00 16.76
C GLU A 93 14.51 8.01 16.31
N PRO A 94 14.22 8.16 15.00
CA PRO A 94 12.84 8.06 14.50
C PRO A 94 12.37 6.60 14.52
N MET A 95 11.06 6.40 14.71
CA MET A 95 10.41 5.09 14.60
C MET A 95 9.20 5.20 13.68
N SER A 96 9.24 4.47 12.58
CA SER A 96 8.16 4.46 11.59
C SER A 96 7.06 3.45 11.94
N HIS A 97 5.84 3.70 11.48
CA HIS A 97 4.87 2.64 11.27
C HIS A 97 5.38 1.71 10.16
N LEU A 98 5.41 0.42 10.40
CA LEU A 98 5.83 -0.59 9.45
C LEU A 98 4.60 -1.37 8.96
N PHE A 99 4.28 -1.23 7.68
CA PHE A 99 3.20 -1.96 7.04
C PHE A 99 3.79 -3.15 6.27
N VAL A 100 3.38 -4.35 6.64
CA VAL A 100 3.67 -5.59 5.92
C VAL A 100 2.46 -5.88 5.05
N ILE A 101 2.64 -5.82 3.73
CA ILE A 101 1.57 -6.00 2.74
C ILE A 101 1.82 -7.32 2.03
N SER A 102 0.90 -8.27 2.17
CA SER A 102 0.92 -9.54 1.46
C SER A 102 -0.13 -9.55 0.38
N ASP A 103 0.31 -9.65 -0.88
CA ASP A 103 -0.56 -9.87 -2.02
C ASP A 103 -0.82 -11.38 -2.17
N GLU A 104 -2.10 -11.74 -2.40
CA GLU A 104 -2.60 -13.11 -2.51
C GLU A 104 -2.17 -14.04 -1.35
N PHE A 105 -2.49 -13.61 -0.13
CA PHE A 105 -2.11 -14.39 1.06
C PHE A 105 -2.74 -15.79 1.12
N ALA A 106 -3.79 -16.06 0.32
CA ALA A 106 -4.40 -17.36 0.23
C ALA A 106 -3.41 -18.44 -0.22
N GLU A 107 -2.67 -18.16 -1.29
CA GLU A 107 -1.66 -19.07 -1.81
C GLU A 107 -0.48 -19.20 -0.85
N LEU A 108 -0.10 -18.12 -0.20
CA LEU A 108 0.95 -18.13 0.83
C LEU A 108 0.56 -19.02 2.01
N LYS A 109 -0.70 -18.96 2.45
CA LYS A 109 -1.21 -19.77 3.55
C LYS A 109 -1.24 -21.27 3.19
N ASP A 110 -1.65 -21.59 1.96
CA ASP A 110 -1.71 -22.98 1.50
C ASP A 110 -0.34 -23.63 1.41
N GLN A 111 0.65 -22.88 0.91
CA GLN A 111 2.00 -23.43 0.71
C GLN A 111 2.88 -23.34 1.96
N GLN A 112 2.65 -22.31 2.79
CA GLN A 112 3.46 -22.03 3.97
C GLN A 112 2.59 -21.64 5.18
N PRO A 113 1.76 -22.55 5.69
CA PRO A 113 0.81 -22.27 6.78
C PRO A 113 1.54 -21.77 8.05
N ASP A 114 2.67 -22.36 8.40
CA ASP A 114 3.43 -22.00 9.59
C ASP A 114 3.96 -20.55 9.49
N PHE A 115 4.39 -20.13 8.30
CA PHE A 115 4.81 -18.76 8.05
C PHE A 115 3.66 -17.76 8.27
N MET A 116 2.48 -18.09 7.74
CA MET A 116 1.30 -17.23 7.88
C MET A 116 0.85 -17.09 9.34
N ASP A 117 0.80 -18.18 10.07
CA ASP A 117 0.40 -18.16 11.49
C ASP A 117 1.38 -17.33 12.33
N GLU A 118 2.66 -17.47 12.06
CA GLU A 118 3.71 -16.70 12.72
C GLU A 118 3.66 -15.21 12.34
N LEU A 119 3.38 -14.88 11.07
CA LEU A 119 3.23 -13.50 10.60
C LEU A 119 2.04 -12.83 11.26
N ILE A 120 0.90 -13.51 11.34
CA ILE A 120 -0.31 -13.01 12.02
C ILE A 120 -0.06 -12.80 13.52
N SER A 121 0.61 -13.76 14.17
CA SER A 121 1.00 -13.65 15.58
C SER A 121 1.92 -12.45 15.82
N THR A 122 2.91 -12.27 14.94
CA THR A 122 3.85 -11.15 14.97
C THR A 122 3.14 -9.81 14.82
N ALA A 123 2.21 -9.70 13.89
CA ALA A 123 1.42 -8.49 13.68
C ALA A 123 0.52 -8.15 14.88
N ARG A 124 -0.08 -9.16 15.52
CA ARG A 124 -0.89 -8.97 16.73
C ARG A 124 -0.08 -8.37 17.87
N ILE A 125 1.12 -8.88 18.12
CA ILE A 125 2.04 -8.37 19.14
C ILE A 125 2.55 -6.98 18.73
N GLY A 126 2.82 -6.79 17.44
CA GLY A 126 3.41 -5.57 16.88
C GLY A 126 2.50 -4.34 16.86
N ARG A 127 1.20 -4.48 17.14
CA ARG A 127 0.23 -3.38 17.02
C ARG A 127 0.63 -2.13 17.81
N SER A 128 0.98 -2.27 19.08
CA SER A 128 1.43 -1.15 19.92
C SER A 128 2.82 -0.64 19.53
N LEU A 129 3.60 -1.48 18.86
CA LEU A 129 4.94 -1.18 18.36
C LEU A 129 4.92 -0.56 16.94
N GLY A 130 3.73 -0.35 16.36
CA GLY A 130 3.55 0.25 15.04
C GLY A 130 3.83 -0.70 13.88
N VAL A 131 3.65 -2.01 14.07
CA VAL A 131 3.71 -2.99 12.98
C VAL A 131 2.29 -3.40 12.60
N HIS A 132 1.96 -3.26 11.32
CA HIS A 132 0.63 -3.48 10.77
C HIS A 132 0.70 -4.48 9.62
N LEU A 133 -0.32 -5.33 9.52
CA LEU A 133 -0.44 -6.33 8.45
C LEU A 133 -1.62 -5.98 7.56
N ILE A 134 -1.38 -5.97 6.25
CA ILE A 134 -2.41 -5.86 5.22
C ILE A 134 -2.38 -7.15 4.40
N LEU A 135 -3.50 -7.87 4.43
CA LEU A 135 -3.66 -9.13 3.70
C LEU A 135 -4.61 -8.90 2.53
N ALA A 136 -4.14 -9.15 1.32
CA ALA A 136 -4.96 -9.13 0.11
C ALA A 136 -5.15 -10.54 -0.45
N THR A 137 -6.34 -10.82 -0.97
CA THR A 137 -6.65 -12.09 -1.64
C THR A 137 -7.78 -11.89 -2.64
N GLN A 138 -7.76 -12.68 -3.70
CA GLN A 138 -8.85 -12.77 -4.68
C GLN A 138 -9.97 -13.72 -4.21
N LYS A 139 -9.67 -14.63 -3.28
CA LYS A 139 -10.64 -15.61 -2.75
C LYS A 139 -10.63 -15.59 -1.22
N PRO A 140 -11.52 -14.82 -0.58
CA PRO A 140 -11.61 -14.80 0.87
C PRO A 140 -12.20 -16.10 1.46
N SER A 141 -13.12 -16.75 0.70
CA SER A 141 -13.85 -17.92 1.17
C SER A 141 -12.93 -19.10 1.49
N GLY A 142 -13.05 -19.64 2.69
CA GLY A 142 -12.29 -20.78 3.18
C GLY A 142 -10.83 -20.51 3.55
N VAL A 143 -10.32 -19.29 3.28
CA VAL A 143 -8.93 -18.93 3.56
C VAL A 143 -8.80 -18.14 4.85
N VAL A 144 -9.74 -17.23 5.10
CA VAL A 144 -9.74 -16.38 6.29
C VAL A 144 -10.33 -17.15 7.46
N ASN A 145 -9.49 -17.50 8.43
CA ASN A 145 -9.91 -18.19 9.65
C ASN A 145 -10.37 -17.21 10.75
N GLU A 146 -10.96 -17.75 11.82
CA GLU A 146 -11.44 -16.94 12.94
C GLU A 146 -10.34 -16.09 13.57
N GLN A 147 -9.10 -16.57 13.59
CA GLN A 147 -7.97 -15.83 14.11
C GLN A 147 -7.68 -14.56 13.30
N ILE A 148 -7.78 -14.63 11.97
CA ILE A 148 -7.65 -13.47 11.09
C ILE A 148 -8.83 -12.54 11.31
N TRP A 149 -10.07 -13.06 11.30
CA TRP A 149 -11.26 -12.25 11.47
C TRP A 149 -11.28 -11.49 12.80
N SER A 150 -10.93 -12.14 13.90
CA SER A 150 -10.93 -11.52 15.24
C SER A 150 -9.89 -10.40 15.39
N ASN A 151 -8.83 -10.43 14.60
CA ASN A 151 -7.75 -9.42 14.62
C ASN A 151 -7.88 -8.35 13.51
N THR A 152 -8.83 -8.52 12.58
CA THR A 152 -9.02 -7.62 11.44
C THR A 152 -10.23 -6.73 11.66
N ARG A 153 -9.97 -5.48 12.07
CA ARG A 153 -11.02 -4.47 12.25
C ARG A 153 -11.40 -3.77 10.96
N PHE A 154 -10.44 -3.59 10.06
CA PHE A 154 -10.61 -2.89 8.78
C PHE A 154 -10.75 -3.91 7.66
N ARG A 155 -11.80 -3.79 6.86
CA ARG A 155 -12.07 -4.67 5.72
C ARG A 155 -12.34 -3.81 4.51
N VAL A 156 -11.65 -4.10 3.42
CA VAL A 156 -11.87 -3.47 2.12
C VAL A 156 -12.27 -4.55 1.14
N CYS A 157 -13.47 -4.47 0.62
CA CYS A 157 -13.99 -5.43 -0.35
C CYS A 157 -14.25 -4.74 -1.67
N LEU A 158 -13.46 -5.09 -2.68
CA LEU A 158 -13.70 -4.71 -4.07
C LEU A 158 -14.84 -5.57 -4.62
N ARG A 159 -15.14 -5.39 -5.94
CA ARG A 159 -16.10 -6.25 -6.61
C ARG A 159 -15.73 -7.72 -6.48
N VAL A 160 -16.68 -8.52 -6.03
CA VAL A 160 -16.62 -9.99 -6.01
C VAL A 160 -17.65 -10.58 -6.97
N GLN A 161 -17.48 -11.85 -7.36
CA GLN A 161 -18.38 -12.47 -8.34
C GLN A 161 -19.67 -12.98 -7.71
N GLY A 162 -19.60 -13.49 -6.47
CA GLY A 162 -20.73 -14.10 -5.78
C GLY A 162 -21.12 -13.36 -4.50
N ASP A 163 -22.38 -13.51 -4.13
CA ASP A 163 -22.90 -12.99 -2.86
C ASP A 163 -22.22 -13.65 -1.66
N GLU A 164 -21.79 -14.91 -1.80
CA GLU A 164 -21.09 -15.67 -0.75
C GLU A 164 -19.78 -15.00 -0.34
N ASP A 165 -18.96 -14.60 -1.31
CA ASP A 165 -17.69 -13.88 -1.06
C ASP A 165 -17.94 -12.52 -0.39
N SER A 166 -18.99 -11.80 -0.85
CA SER A 166 -19.36 -10.53 -0.24
C SER A 166 -19.82 -10.72 1.22
N VAL A 167 -20.65 -11.73 1.46
CA VAL A 167 -21.14 -12.05 2.82
C VAL A 167 -20.00 -12.52 3.72
N GLU A 168 -19.04 -13.27 3.19
CA GLU A 168 -17.86 -13.67 3.95
C GLU A 168 -17.06 -12.46 4.44
N MET A 169 -16.79 -11.50 3.53
CA MET A 169 -15.98 -10.32 3.83
C MET A 169 -16.74 -9.28 4.67
N LEU A 170 -17.95 -8.93 4.26
CA LEU A 170 -18.69 -7.78 4.79
C LEU A 170 -19.88 -8.16 5.66
N LYS A 171 -20.24 -9.45 5.71
CA LYS A 171 -21.53 -9.94 6.27
C LYS A 171 -22.76 -9.35 5.56
N ARG A 172 -22.57 -8.88 4.30
CA ARG A 172 -23.55 -8.24 3.44
C ARG A 172 -23.27 -8.58 1.98
N THR A 173 -24.27 -8.49 1.09
CA THR A 173 -24.14 -8.83 -0.33
C THR A 173 -23.72 -7.65 -1.21
N ASP A 174 -23.48 -6.48 -0.63
CA ASP A 174 -23.29 -5.22 -1.38
C ASP A 174 -22.14 -5.27 -2.39
N ALA A 175 -21.04 -5.96 -2.07
CA ALA A 175 -19.85 -5.98 -2.95
C ALA A 175 -20.05 -6.76 -4.26
N SER A 176 -21.01 -7.71 -4.31
CA SER A 176 -21.34 -8.43 -5.55
C SER A 176 -22.06 -7.54 -6.58
N THR A 177 -22.68 -6.46 -6.11
CA THR A 177 -23.43 -5.52 -6.97
C THR A 177 -22.56 -4.43 -7.59
N ILE A 178 -21.29 -4.30 -7.18
CA ILE A 178 -20.35 -3.31 -7.71
C ILE A 178 -20.11 -3.57 -9.20
N LYS A 179 -20.28 -2.53 -10.04
CA LYS A 179 -20.04 -2.60 -11.49
C LYS A 179 -18.76 -1.89 -11.91
N GLU A 180 -18.41 -0.82 -11.23
CA GLU A 180 -17.28 0.05 -11.56
C GLU A 180 -15.96 -0.54 -11.09
N THR A 181 -14.93 -0.47 -11.94
CA THR A 181 -13.57 -0.89 -11.61
C THR A 181 -12.99 0.01 -10.51
N GLY A 182 -12.35 -0.60 -9.52
CA GLY A 182 -11.74 0.11 -8.41
C GLY A 182 -12.72 0.65 -7.36
N ARG A 183 -14.01 0.38 -7.51
CA ARG A 183 -15.01 0.66 -6.48
C ARG A 183 -14.89 -0.38 -5.37
N PHE A 184 -15.06 0.05 -4.13
CA PHE A 184 -14.95 -0.83 -2.97
C PHE A 184 -15.84 -0.38 -1.81
N TYR A 185 -16.15 -1.31 -0.93
CA TYR A 185 -16.72 -1.02 0.38
C TYR A 185 -15.62 -1.09 1.45
N LEU A 186 -15.56 -0.07 2.29
CA LEU A 186 -14.79 -0.03 3.53
C LEU A 186 -15.70 -0.34 4.70
N GLN A 187 -15.41 -1.39 5.43
CA GLN A 187 -16.05 -1.70 6.70
C GLN A 187 -15.04 -1.59 7.85
N VAL A 188 -15.43 -0.90 8.91
CA VAL A 188 -14.65 -0.81 10.15
C VAL A 188 -15.49 -1.33 11.30
N GLY A 189 -14.95 -2.31 12.01
CA GLY A 189 -15.72 -3.02 13.04
C GLY A 189 -16.91 -3.77 12.42
N ASN A 190 -17.95 -4.00 13.22
CA ASN A 190 -19.17 -4.63 12.72
C ASN A 190 -20.14 -3.63 12.09
N ASP A 191 -20.31 -2.45 12.72
CA ASP A 191 -21.26 -1.42 12.29
C ASP A 191 -20.77 0.02 12.53
N GLU A 192 -19.45 0.23 12.78
CA GLU A 192 -18.93 1.56 13.09
C GLU A 192 -18.84 2.44 11.84
N ILE A 193 -18.32 1.89 10.74
CA ILE A 193 -18.20 2.54 9.43
C ILE A 193 -18.53 1.51 8.35
N PHE A 194 -19.38 1.88 7.42
CA PHE A 194 -19.65 1.15 6.21
C PHE A 194 -19.82 2.15 5.06
N GLU A 195 -18.79 2.31 4.24
CA GLU A 195 -18.76 3.34 3.22
C GLU A 195 -18.32 2.80 1.86
N LEU A 196 -18.88 3.37 0.80
CA LEU A 196 -18.50 3.10 -0.58
C LEU A 196 -17.39 4.07 -0.99
N GLY A 197 -16.27 3.52 -1.45
CA GLY A 197 -15.11 4.29 -1.91
C GLY A 197 -14.76 4.02 -3.37
N GLN A 198 -13.88 4.84 -3.91
CA GLN A 198 -13.29 4.68 -5.24
C GLN A 198 -11.77 4.78 -5.13
N SER A 199 -11.07 3.75 -5.61
CA SER A 199 -9.61 3.79 -5.70
C SER A 199 -9.13 4.70 -6.84
N GLY A 200 -7.94 5.27 -6.68
CA GLY A 200 -7.24 5.91 -7.79
C GLY A 200 -6.78 4.88 -8.82
N TRP A 201 -6.61 5.32 -10.05
CA TRP A 201 -6.08 4.49 -11.13
C TRP A 201 -4.56 4.62 -11.21
N ALA A 202 -3.84 3.58 -10.81
CA ALA A 202 -2.37 3.57 -10.78
C ALA A 202 -1.74 3.59 -12.19
N GLY A 203 -2.41 3.05 -13.20
CA GLY A 203 -1.97 3.04 -14.60
C GLY A 203 -2.29 4.32 -15.39
N ALA A 204 -2.69 5.40 -14.73
CA ALA A 204 -2.94 6.67 -15.40
C ALA A 204 -1.67 7.22 -16.04
N LEU A 205 -1.80 7.80 -17.23
CA LEU A 205 -0.69 8.48 -17.90
C LEU A 205 -0.29 9.74 -17.12
N TYR A 206 1.00 9.97 -17.02
CA TYR A 206 1.52 11.19 -16.39
C TYR A 206 1.41 12.37 -17.35
N ASN A 207 0.71 13.42 -16.91
CA ASN A 207 0.62 14.70 -17.62
C ASN A 207 1.16 15.80 -16.69
N PRO A 208 2.31 16.41 -16.99
CA PRO A 208 2.85 17.52 -16.21
C PRO A 208 1.85 18.71 -16.20
N VAL A 209 1.67 19.33 -15.04
CA VAL A 209 0.67 20.41 -14.84
C VAL A 209 0.93 21.62 -15.74
N ASP A 210 2.18 21.93 -15.98
CA ASP A 210 2.65 23.01 -16.87
C ASP A 210 2.35 22.76 -18.36
N LYS A 211 2.00 21.52 -18.71
CA LYS A 211 1.65 21.08 -20.08
C LYS A 211 0.18 20.67 -20.22
N ILE A 212 -0.61 20.79 -19.15
CA ILE A 212 -2.07 20.70 -19.24
C ILE A 212 -2.56 21.98 -19.93
N THR A 213 -2.46 22.00 -21.24
CA THR A 213 -3.27 22.95 -22.01
C THR A 213 -4.73 22.59 -21.74
N LYS A 214 -5.51 23.53 -21.18
CA LYS A 214 -6.97 23.42 -21.21
C LYS A 214 -7.32 22.98 -22.63
N LYS A 215 -7.95 21.84 -22.80
CA LYS A 215 -8.60 21.53 -24.06
C LYS A 215 -9.65 22.62 -24.24
N VAL A 216 -9.29 23.66 -24.98
CA VAL A 216 -10.30 24.55 -25.51
C VAL A 216 -11.04 23.69 -26.52
N ASP A 217 -12.33 23.54 -26.36
CA ASP A 217 -13.15 22.86 -27.34
C ASP A 217 -13.25 23.82 -28.54
N ASP A 218 -12.31 23.65 -29.48
CA ASP A 218 -12.24 24.42 -30.72
C ASP A 218 -13.17 23.83 -31.79
N ASN A 219 -14.13 22.98 -31.42
CA ASN A 219 -15.13 22.46 -32.31
C ASN A 219 -16.10 23.56 -32.73
N LEU A 220 -16.24 23.73 -34.02
CA LEU A 220 -17.32 24.53 -34.59
C LEU A 220 -18.46 23.58 -34.99
N ASP A 221 -19.54 23.64 -34.24
CA ASP A 221 -20.73 22.82 -34.51
C ASP A 221 -21.68 23.61 -35.41
N PHE A 222 -22.02 23.06 -36.58
CA PHE A 222 -23.14 23.53 -37.40
C PHE A 222 -24.41 22.88 -36.89
N ILE A 223 -25.38 23.69 -36.49
CA ILE A 223 -26.66 23.23 -35.96
C ILE A 223 -27.79 23.54 -36.96
N ASP A 224 -28.79 22.70 -36.99
CA ASP A 224 -30.03 22.96 -37.73
C ASP A 224 -30.96 23.93 -36.99
N ASN A 225 -32.10 24.24 -37.61
CA ASN A 225 -33.11 25.14 -37.02
C ASN A 225 -33.76 24.59 -35.73
N CYS A 226 -33.51 23.32 -35.42
CA CYS A 226 -34.02 22.62 -34.24
C CYS A 226 -32.95 22.47 -33.16
N GLY A 227 -31.72 22.94 -33.40
CA GLY A 227 -30.59 22.84 -32.47
C GLY A 227 -29.83 21.51 -32.56
N ASN A 228 -30.08 20.68 -33.54
CA ASN A 228 -29.33 19.43 -33.73
C ASN A 228 -28.02 19.71 -34.47
N VAL A 229 -26.92 19.09 -34.03
CA VAL A 229 -25.61 19.19 -34.68
C VAL A 229 -25.66 18.45 -36.03
N ILE A 230 -25.52 19.19 -37.14
CA ILE A 230 -25.48 18.65 -38.51
C ILE A 230 -24.06 18.25 -38.90
N LYS A 231 -23.09 19.08 -38.53
CA LYS A 231 -21.70 18.92 -38.87
C LYS A 231 -20.79 19.52 -37.82
N VAL A 232 -19.73 18.79 -37.46
CA VAL A 232 -18.66 19.28 -36.61
C VAL A 232 -17.45 19.57 -37.48
N ILE A 233 -16.91 20.79 -37.44
CA ILE A 233 -15.63 21.15 -38.08
C ILE A 233 -14.58 21.18 -36.97
N ASN A 234 -13.67 20.23 -37.01
CA ASN A 234 -12.45 20.25 -36.24
C ASN A 234 -11.34 20.84 -37.09
N ASP A 235 -11.05 22.11 -36.90
CA ASP A 235 -9.81 22.68 -37.40
C ASP A 235 -8.69 22.23 -36.48
N ASN A 236 -7.89 21.31 -36.99
CA ASN A 236 -6.62 20.89 -36.39
C ASN A 236 -6.72 20.37 -34.94
N ILE A 237 -7.23 19.15 -34.80
CA ILE A 237 -6.57 18.29 -33.84
C ILE A 237 -5.12 18.13 -34.38
N LYS A 238 -4.25 19.11 -34.08
CA LYS A 238 -2.85 18.77 -33.89
C LYS A 238 -2.94 17.65 -32.87
N LYS A 239 -2.76 16.41 -33.31
CA LYS A 239 -2.28 15.34 -32.43
C LYS A 239 -1.06 15.96 -31.78
N ASN A 240 -1.28 16.61 -30.61
CA ASN A 240 -0.17 16.90 -29.76
C ASN A 240 0.49 15.54 -29.66
N ASP A 241 1.71 15.43 -30.20
CA ASP A 241 2.56 14.31 -29.89
C ASP A 241 2.46 14.20 -28.39
N ALA A 242 1.65 13.24 -27.95
CA ALA A 242 1.56 12.94 -26.55
C ALA A 242 2.97 12.48 -26.22
N ASN A 243 3.79 13.43 -25.78
CA ASN A 243 5.09 13.10 -25.26
C ASN A 243 4.77 12.06 -24.20
N ASN A 244 5.09 10.82 -24.49
CA ASN A 244 4.78 9.72 -23.62
C ASN A 244 5.66 9.86 -22.38
N TYR A 245 5.18 10.61 -21.40
CA TYR A 245 5.86 10.78 -20.12
C TYR A 245 5.77 9.54 -19.23
N GLY A 246 5.21 8.44 -19.77
CA GLY A 246 5.00 7.20 -19.05
C GLY A 246 3.84 7.26 -18.05
N GLU A 247 3.77 6.26 -17.21
CA GLU A 247 2.73 6.13 -16.19
C GLU A 247 2.98 7.05 -15.00
N GLN A 248 1.89 7.52 -14.39
CA GLN A 248 1.94 8.41 -13.23
C GLN A 248 2.69 7.78 -12.05
N LEU A 249 2.44 6.50 -11.77
CA LEU A 249 3.09 5.79 -10.66
C LEU A 249 4.62 5.74 -10.83
N THR A 250 5.09 5.37 -12.02
CA THR A 250 6.54 5.33 -12.34
C THR A 250 7.20 6.69 -12.13
N ASN A 251 6.54 7.76 -12.56
CA ASN A 251 7.05 9.12 -12.37
C ASN A 251 7.06 9.54 -10.89
N ILE A 252 6.04 9.16 -10.12
CA ILE A 252 6.00 9.41 -8.67
C ILE A 252 7.13 8.67 -7.95
N VAL A 253 7.36 7.39 -8.26
CA VAL A 253 8.44 6.60 -7.68
C VAL A 253 9.80 7.26 -7.94
N LYS A 254 10.06 7.63 -9.20
CA LYS A 254 11.29 8.33 -9.59
C LYS A 254 11.44 9.67 -8.86
N TYR A 255 10.39 10.47 -8.82
CA TYR A 255 10.41 11.77 -8.16
C TYR A 255 10.71 11.66 -6.66
N LEU A 256 10.09 10.70 -5.97
CA LEU A 256 10.35 10.44 -4.55
C LEU A 256 11.77 9.94 -4.31
N TYR A 257 12.30 9.11 -5.20
CA TYR A 257 13.68 8.65 -5.16
C TYR A 257 14.67 9.81 -5.32
N ASP A 258 14.44 10.67 -6.31
CA ASP A 258 15.30 11.84 -6.58
C ASP A 258 15.31 12.82 -5.40
N ILE A 259 14.13 13.09 -4.80
CA ILE A 259 14.04 13.92 -3.59
C ILE A 259 14.81 13.27 -2.44
N ALA A 260 14.62 11.97 -2.20
CA ALA A 260 15.29 11.29 -1.09
C ALA A 260 16.83 11.36 -1.23
N ASN A 261 17.34 11.23 -2.44
CA ASN A 261 18.78 11.39 -2.71
C ASN A 261 19.26 12.83 -2.48
N ARG A 262 18.50 13.82 -2.96
CA ARG A 262 18.82 15.23 -2.77
C ARG A 262 18.85 15.63 -1.29
N GLU A 263 17.86 15.17 -0.53
CA GLU A 263 17.73 15.44 0.91
C GLU A 263 18.57 14.48 1.76
N LYS A 264 19.36 13.60 1.14
CA LYS A 264 20.25 12.61 1.80
C LYS A 264 19.49 11.70 2.79
N ILE A 265 18.26 11.35 2.47
CA ILE A 265 17.46 10.40 3.25
C ILE A 265 18.09 9.01 3.10
N LYS A 266 18.38 8.37 4.23
CA LYS A 266 18.93 7.00 4.21
C LYS A 266 17.82 6.02 3.81
N PHE A 267 18.12 5.17 2.83
CA PHE A 267 17.30 4.03 2.49
C PHE A 267 17.61 2.90 3.47
N ASN A 268 16.68 2.60 4.35
CA ASN A 268 16.83 1.52 5.30
C ASN A 268 16.45 0.19 4.63
N SER A 269 17.18 -0.87 4.98
CA SER A 269 16.76 -2.24 4.68
C SER A 269 16.53 -2.97 5.99
N LEU A 270 15.45 -3.74 6.08
CA LEU A 270 15.13 -4.48 7.30
C LEU A 270 16.05 -5.69 7.46
N TRP A 271 16.54 -6.23 6.36
CA TRP A 271 17.48 -7.35 6.34
C TRP A 271 18.70 -7.06 5.49
N LEU A 272 19.77 -7.74 5.85
CA LEU A 272 21.01 -7.69 5.07
C LEU A 272 20.79 -8.35 3.70
N PRO A 273 21.47 -7.86 2.65
CA PRO A 273 21.44 -8.52 1.35
C PRO A 273 21.89 -9.98 1.46
N SER A 274 21.40 -10.82 0.55
CA SER A 274 21.88 -12.19 0.45
C SER A 274 23.39 -12.20 0.25
N LEU A 275 24.09 -13.10 0.93
CA LEU A 275 25.49 -13.33 0.65
C LEU A 275 25.62 -13.85 -0.80
N PRO A 276 26.64 -13.44 -1.52
CA PRO A 276 26.87 -13.87 -2.89
C PRO A 276 27.11 -15.38 -3.00
#